data_69b5e0cc5a16f818a71d6fcbc46817df
#
_entry.id   69b5e0cc5a16f818a71d6fcbc46817df
#
_cell.length_a   1.000
_cell.length_b   1.000
_cell.length_c   1.000
_cell.angle_alpha   90.00
_cell.angle_beta   90.00
_cell.angle_gamma   90.00
#
_symmetry.space_group_name_H-M   'P 1'
#
loop_
_entity.id
_entity.type
_entity.pdbx_description
1 polymer ?
#
loop_
_entity_poly.entity_id
_entity_poly.type
_entity_poly.pdbx_seq_one_letter_code
_entity_poly.pdbx_strand_id
1 'polypeptide(L)'
;PTTAINTVIRSLNLEPGFEVLSSDHEYGSLIRAWEWFSKEKGYFFVQKNLPIPMTSHQDFVDNFWEGVTTKTKIIFLSHITSSTGLIFPIEEICKRARSEGIITIIDGAHVPGHIKLNIETINPDIYTGACHKWLSAPKGSTFLYVQRELQEFISPLIVSWGNDVDPSPIQFINENQYQGTRD
;
A
#
# COMPACT_ATOMS: atom_id res chain seq x y z
N PRO A 1 -7.09 -5.11 4.36
CA PRO A 1 -5.82 -4.44 4.00
C PRO A 1 -4.57 -5.20 4.44
N THR A 2 -4.53 -5.76 5.65
CA THR A 2 -3.32 -6.44 6.15
C THR A 2 -2.80 -7.53 5.20
N THR A 3 -3.68 -8.39 4.68
CA THR A 3 -3.31 -9.40 3.67
C THR A 3 -2.79 -8.74 2.39
N ALA A 4 -3.45 -7.69 1.92
CA ALA A 4 -3.05 -6.96 0.72
C ALA A 4 -1.63 -6.36 0.88
N ILE A 5 -1.36 -5.68 1.98
CA ILE A 5 -0.02 -5.13 2.25
C ILE A 5 1.03 -6.25 2.43
N ASN A 6 0.69 -7.36 3.08
CA ASN A 6 1.62 -8.50 3.16
C ASN A 6 1.94 -9.09 1.79
N THR A 7 0.96 -9.16 0.87
CA THR A 7 1.21 -9.57 -0.52
C THR A 7 2.23 -8.65 -1.18
N VAL A 8 2.05 -7.33 -1.02
CA VAL A 8 2.99 -6.33 -1.55
C VAL A 8 4.37 -6.50 -0.95
N ILE A 9 4.50 -6.50 0.39
CA ILE A 9 5.81 -6.60 1.08
C ILE A 9 6.56 -7.87 0.66
N ARG A 10 5.86 -9.00 0.52
CA ARG A 10 6.47 -10.26 0.06
C ARG A 10 6.99 -10.17 -1.37
N SER A 11 6.28 -9.44 -2.21
CA SER A 11 6.62 -9.26 -3.62
C SER A 11 7.79 -8.30 -3.83
N LEU A 12 8.06 -7.40 -2.86
CA LEU A 12 9.14 -6.43 -2.98
C LEU A 12 10.51 -7.12 -3.02
N ASN A 13 11.31 -6.77 -4.02
CA ASN A 13 12.70 -7.18 -4.15
C ASN A 13 13.61 -5.96 -3.93
N LEU A 14 13.66 -5.50 -2.67
CA LEU A 14 14.56 -4.41 -2.27
C LEU A 14 15.95 -4.97 -2.00
N GLU A 15 16.97 -4.32 -2.53
CA GLU A 15 18.34 -4.65 -2.18
C GLU A 15 18.64 -4.32 -0.72
N PRO A 16 19.51 -5.10 -0.05
CA PRO A 16 19.95 -4.80 1.30
C PRO A 16 20.51 -3.38 1.42
N GLY A 17 20.13 -2.70 2.49
CA GLY A 17 20.57 -1.34 2.78
C GLY A 17 19.68 -0.22 2.23
N PHE A 18 18.68 -0.51 1.41
CA PHE A 18 17.64 0.46 1.06
C PHE A 18 16.67 0.69 2.22
N GLU A 19 15.88 1.75 2.12
CA GLU A 19 14.99 2.19 3.17
C GLU A 19 13.53 2.21 2.70
N VAL A 20 12.65 1.75 3.58
CA VAL A 20 11.22 1.99 3.55
C VAL A 20 10.91 3.02 4.62
N LEU A 21 10.55 4.23 4.21
CA LEU A 21 10.19 5.32 5.12
C LEU A 21 8.70 5.28 5.44
N SER A 22 8.37 5.46 6.70
CA SER A 22 7.00 5.47 7.21
C SER A 22 6.83 6.52 8.31
N SER A 23 5.63 6.67 8.85
CA SER A 23 5.38 7.48 10.05
C SER A 23 5.27 6.61 11.31
N ASP A 24 5.37 7.25 12.48
CA ASP A 24 5.11 6.63 13.77
C ASP A 24 3.61 6.52 14.12
N HIS A 25 2.73 6.95 13.20
CA HIS A 25 1.26 6.89 13.35
C HIS A 25 0.62 5.68 12.66
N GLU A 26 1.40 4.75 12.12
CA GLU A 26 0.91 3.65 11.31
C GLU A 26 0.20 2.56 12.13
N TYR A 27 -0.61 1.75 11.47
CA TYR A 27 -1.28 0.63 12.10
C TYR A 27 -0.28 -0.42 12.58
N GLY A 28 -0.30 -0.73 13.90
CA GLY A 28 0.69 -1.57 14.56
C GLY A 28 0.92 -2.95 13.94
N SER A 29 -0.11 -3.56 13.33
CA SER A 29 0.07 -4.85 12.64
C SER A 29 0.92 -4.72 11.38
N LEU A 30 0.83 -3.58 10.68
CA LEU A 30 1.64 -3.33 9.49
C LEU A 30 3.05 -2.89 9.83
N ILE A 31 3.23 -2.12 10.91
CA ILE A 31 4.57 -1.86 11.47
C ILE A 31 5.29 -3.18 11.71
N ARG A 32 4.65 -4.12 12.41
CA ARG A 32 5.23 -5.44 12.69
C ARG A 32 5.54 -6.24 11.42
N ALA A 33 4.70 -6.16 10.40
CA ALA A 33 4.97 -6.81 9.13
C ALA A 33 6.21 -6.21 8.46
N TRP A 34 6.31 -4.89 8.38
CA TRP A 34 7.48 -4.21 7.83
C TRP A 34 8.76 -4.52 8.60
N GLU A 35 8.72 -4.49 9.95
CA GLU A 35 9.85 -4.85 10.81
C GLU A 35 10.29 -6.31 10.64
N TRP A 36 9.33 -7.24 10.48
CA TRP A 36 9.64 -8.64 10.25
C TRP A 36 10.37 -8.83 8.92
N PHE A 37 9.80 -8.32 7.82
CA PHE A 37 10.37 -8.49 6.50
C PHE A 37 11.65 -7.69 6.28
N SER A 38 11.83 -6.58 6.97
CA SER A 38 13.10 -5.83 6.94
C SER A 38 14.27 -6.68 7.44
N LYS A 39 14.07 -7.43 8.52
CA LYS A 39 15.08 -8.34 9.06
C LYS A 39 15.36 -9.53 8.13
N GLU A 40 14.31 -10.06 7.47
CA GLU A 40 14.42 -11.18 6.56
C GLU A 40 15.12 -10.80 5.25
N LYS A 41 14.79 -9.62 4.71
CA LYS A 41 15.25 -9.17 3.39
C LYS A 41 16.43 -8.18 3.41
N GLY A 42 16.81 -7.67 4.59
CA GLY A 42 17.99 -6.82 4.77
C GLY A 42 17.80 -5.33 4.42
N TYR A 43 16.57 -4.86 4.16
CA TYR A 43 16.28 -3.43 4.04
C TYR A 43 16.00 -2.80 5.42
N PHE A 44 16.01 -1.49 5.52
CA PHE A 44 15.67 -0.77 6.75
C PHE A 44 14.22 -0.26 6.69
N PHE A 45 13.44 -0.53 7.75
CA PHE A 45 12.16 0.12 7.97
C PHE A 45 12.37 1.28 8.93
N VAL A 46 12.16 2.49 8.46
CA VAL A 46 12.43 3.74 9.19
C VAL A 46 11.12 4.46 9.46
N GLN A 47 10.86 4.78 10.71
CA GLN A 47 9.69 5.56 11.11
C GLN A 47 10.11 6.98 11.45
N LYS A 48 9.57 7.96 10.71
CA LYS A 48 9.70 9.39 11.04
C LYS A 48 8.72 9.71 12.16
N ASN A 49 9.22 10.27 13.24
CA ASN A 49 8.39 10.84 14.28
C ASN A 49 7.73 12.13 13.77
N LEU A 50 6.40 12.19 13.83
CA LEU A 50 5.60 13.32 13.40
C LEU A 50 4.86 13.90 14.60
N PRO A 51 5.10 15.18 14.95
CA PRO A 51 4.48 15.79 16.11
C PRO A 51 2.97 15.99 15.94
N ILE A 52 2.22 15.84 17.02
CA ILE A 52 0.80 16.17 17.11
C ILE A 52 0.65 17.35 18.11
N PRO A 53 -0.17 18.36 17.80
CA PRO A 53 -0.92 18.58 16.57
C PRO A 53 -0.06 19.04 15.41
N MET A 54 -0.44 18.65 14.17
CA MET A 54 0.12 19.22 12.96
C MET A 54 -0.60 20.52 12.63
N THR A 55 0.14 21.54 12.22
CA THR A 55 -0.41 22.89 12.02
C THR A 55 -0.98 23.08 10.61
N SER A 56 -0.43 22.38 9.61
CA SER A 56 -0.90 22.42 8.22
C SER A 56 -0.47 21.16 7.43
N HIS A 57 -1.06 20.95 6.25
CA HIS A 57 -0.63 19.93 5.31
C HIS A 57 0.82 20.13 4.87
N GLN A 58 1.21 21.39 4.64
CA GLN A 58 2.59 21.69 4.23
C GLN A 58 3.60 21.33 5.32
N ASP A 59 3.30 21.64 6.58
CA ASP A 59 4.15 21.28 7.71
C ASP A 59 4.28 19.77 7.84
N PHE A 60 3.20 19.01 7.56
CA PHE A 60 3.29 17.55 7.51
C PHE A 60 4.27 17.10 6.45
N VAL A 61 4.09 17.58 5.22
CA VAL A 61 4.92 17.17 4.08
C VAL A 61 6.38 17.49 4.35
N ASP A 62 6.68 18.69 4.83
CA ASP A 62 8.05 19.13 5.08
C ASP A 62 8.70 18.33 6.21
N ASN A 63 8.00 18.14 7.34
CA ASN A 63 8.49 17.31 8.44
C ASN A 63 8.71 15.85 8.02
N PHE A 64 7.76 15.27 7.29
CA PHE A 64 7.90 13.91 6.81
C PHE A 64 9.10 13.77 5.88
N TRP A 65 9.28 14.76 4.98
CA TRP A 65 10.34 14.72 3.98
C TRP A 65 11.75 14.83 4.54
N GLU A 66 11.93 15.39 5.75
CA GLU A 66 13.22 15.34 6.45
C GLU A 66 13.70 13.91 6.73
N GLY A 67 12.80 12.93 6.72
CA GLY A 67 13.15 11.52 6.84
C GLY A 67 13.61 10.87 5.54
N VAL A 68 13.41 11.51 4.38
CA VAL A 68 13.81 10.97 3.08
C VAL A 68 15.31 11.08 2.91
N THR A 69 15.94 9.98 2.49
CA THR A 69 17.37 9.90 2.20
C THR A 69 17.61 9.37 0.78
N THR A 70 18.84 9.37 0.32
CA THR A 70 19.22 8.75 -0.96
C THR A 70 18.96 7.25 -1.01
N LYS A 71 18.77 6.60 0.15
CA LYS A 71 18.47 5.19 0.30
C LYS A 71 16.98 4.90 0.31
N THR A 72 16.12 5.90 0.51
CA THR A 72 14.67 5.74 0.54
C THR A 72 14.18 5.33 -0.85
N LYS A 73 13.57 4.15 -0.95
CA LYS A 73 13.01 3.61 -2.20
C LYS A 73 11.50 3.46 -2.13
N ILE A 74 10.96 3.37 -0.93
CA ILE A 74 9.54 3.20 -0.68
C ILE A 74 9.11 4.15 0.42
N ILE A 75 7.95 4.75 0.24
CA ILE A 75 7.19 5.43 1.29
C ILE A 75 5.94 4.60 1.56
N PHE A 76 5.77 4.19 2.83
CA PHE A 76 4.57 3.53 3.33
C PHE A 76 3.84 4.45 4.30
N LEU A 77 2.59 4.83 3.99
CA LEU A 77 1.79 5.73 4.83
C LEU A 77 0.32 5.32 4.87
N SER A 78 -0.31 5.52 6.03
CA SER A 78 -1.77 5.53 6.14
C SER A 78 -2.35 6.80 5.52
N HIS A 79 -3.47 6.69 4.80
CA HIS A 79 -4.22 7.86 4.34
C HIS A 79 -5.05 8.47 5.48
N ILE A 80 -5.67 7.59 6.30
CA ILE A 80 -6.29 7.97 7.58
C ILE A 80 -5.72 7.06 8.65
N THR A 81 -5.10 7.64 9.66
CA THR A 81 -4.43 6.90 10.73
C THR A 81 -5.42 6.16 11.62
N SER A 82 -5.07 4.93 12.03
CA SER A 82 -5.93 4.08 12.84
C SER A 82 -6.09 4.56 14.27
N SER A 83 -5.03 5.11 14.86
CA SER A 83 -4.97 5.49 16.27
C SER A 83 -5.53 6.88 16.55
N THR A 84 -5.36 7.81 15.61
CA THR A 84 -5.64 9.24 15.82
C THR A 84 -6.71 9.81 14.89
N GLY A 85 -7.08 9.07 13.81
CA GLY A 85 -8.05 9.54 12.81
C GLY A 85 -7.56 10.72 11.97
N LEU A 86 -6.26 11.00 11.96
CA LEU A 86 -5.68 12.07 11.16
C LEU A 86 -5.72 11.71 9.67
N ILE A 87 -6.09 12.66 8.84
CA ILE A 87 -6.05 12.55 7.38
C ILE A 87 -4.72 13.13 6.91
N PHE A 88 -3.88 12.27 6.35
CA PHE A 88 -2.59 12.70 5.82
C PHE A 88 -2.71 13.24 4.39
N PRO A 89 -1.90 14.24 3.98
CA PRO A 89 -1.91 14.84 2.65
C PRO A 89 -1.22 13.93 1.63
N ILE A 90 -1.84 12.77 1.37
CA ILE A 90 -1.24 11.69 0.56
C ILE A 90 -1.04 12.11 -0.90
N GLU A 91 -1.88 13.01 -1.43
CA GLU A 91 -1.73 13.51 -2.80
C GLU A 91 -0.39 14.23 -2.99
N GLU A 92 -0.06 15.14 -2.07
CA GLU A 92 1.21 15.88 -2.09
C GLU A 92 2.41 14.95 -1.90
N ILE A 93 2.29 13.97 -1.00
CA ILE A 93 3.33 12.96 -0.78
C ILE A 93 3.56 12.12 -2.05
N CYS A 94 2.51 11.59 -2.66
CA CYS A 94 2.62 10.77 -3.88
C CYS A 94 3.22 11.57 -5.04
N LYS A 95 2.79 12.83 -5.20
CA LYS A 95 3.32 13.73 -6.22
C LYS A 95 4.83 13.96 -6.06
N ARG A 96 5.28 14.23 -4.84
CA ARG A 96 6.68 14.48 -4.53
C ARG A 96 7.51 13.20 -4.66
N ALA A 97 7.03 12.08 -4.12
CA ALA A 97 7.69 10.79 -4.22
C ALA A 97 7.95 10.38 -5.68
N ARG A 98 6.95 10.57 -6.54
CA ARG A 98 7.06 10.29 -7.98
C ARG A 98 8.15 11.12 -8.65
N SER A 99 8.29 12.42 -8.30
CA SER A 99 9.35 13.26 -8.86
C SER A 99 10.76 12.84 -8.45
N GLU A 100 10.87 12.06 -7.36
CA GLU A 100 12.13 11.55 -6.82
C GLU A 100 12.34 10.04 -7.09
N GLY A 101 11.42 9.42 -7.85
CA GLY A 101 11.50 7.98 -8.19
C GLY A 101 11.30 7.05 -6.99
N ILE A 102 10.54 7.50 -5.98
CA ILE A 102 10.22 6.74 -4.77
C ILE A 102 8.83 6.12 -4.93
N ILE A 103 8.71 4.82 -4.70
CA ILE A 103 7.45 4.09 -4.77
C ILE A 103 6.59 4.41 -3.54
N THR A 104 5.30 4.65 -3.76
CA THR A 104 4.34 4.94 -2.71
C THR A 104 3.39 3.76 -2.49
N ILE A 105 3.29 3.31 -1.24
CA ILE A 105 2.35 2.27 -0.78
C ILE A 105 1.46 2.90 0.27
N ILE A 106 0.17 3.05 -0.04
CA ILE A 106 -0.78 3.77 0.80
C ILE A 106 -1.79 2.82 1.42
N ASP A 107 -1.85 2.84 2.75
CA ASP A 107 -2.89 2.16 3.52
C ASP A 107 -4.11 3.07 3.68
N GLY A 108 -5.09 2.89 2.81
CA GLY A 108 -6.38 3.57 2.86
C GLY A 108 -7.46 2.78 3.62
N ALA A 109 -7.09 1.95 4.59
CA ALA A 109 -8.05 1.07 5.30
C ALA A 109 -9.26 1.80 5.88
N HIS A 110 -9.14 3.07 6.25
CA HIS A 110 -10.21 3.88 6.81
C HIS A 110 -10.91 4.81 5.82
N VAL A 111 -10.54 4.78 4.54
CA VAL A 111 -10.98 5.75 3.54
C VAL A 111 -12.28 5.38 2.83
N PRO A 112 -12.44 4.13 2.29
CA PRO A 112 -13.64 3.79 1.54
C PRO A 112 -14.92 3.91 2.39
N GLY A 113 -15.84 4.74 1.94
CA GLY A 113 -17.09 5.04 2.64
C GLY A 113 -16.98 6.09 3.77
N HIS A 114 -15.79 6.59 4.07
CA HIS A 114 -15.55 7.59 5.12
C HIS A 114 -15.29 8.98 4.53
N ILE A 115 -14.41 9.06 3.55
CA ILE A 115 -14.15 10.29 2.78
C ILE A 115 -14.19 9.97 1.28
N LYS A 116 -14.25 11.01 0.44
CA LYS A 116 -14.19 10.84 -1.01
C LYS A 116 -12.81 10.31 -1.41
N LEU A 117 -12.78 9.18 -2.08
CA LEU A 117 -11.56 8.58 -2.61
C LEU A 117 -11.52 8.76 -4.14
N ASN A 118 -10.43 9.34 -4.63
CA ASN A 118 -10.11 9.38 -6.05
C ASN A 118 -8.66 8.92 -6.24
N ILE A 119 -8.50 7.67 -6.67
CA ILE A 119 -7.19 7.05 -6.88
C ILE A 119 -6.41 7.74 -8.01
N GLU A 120 -7.10 8.20 -9.06
CA GLU A 120 -6.45 8.88 -10.19
C GLU A 120 -5.83 10.23 -9.76
N THR A 121 -6.52 10.97 -8.88
CA THR A 121 -6.03 12.25 -8.37
C THR A 121 -4.84 12.05 -7.42
N ILE A 122 -4.96 11.11 -6.47
CA ILE A 122 -3.89 10.77 -5.53
C ILE A 122 -2.69 10.19 -6.26
N ASN A 123 -2.97 9.37 -7.28
CA ASN A 123 -1.99 8.71 -8.13
C ASN A 123 -0.89 7.96 -7.35
N PRO A 124 -1.25 7.09 -6.38
CA PRO A 124 -0.29 6.26 -5.65
C PRO A 124 0.19 5.12 -6.54
N ASP A 125 1.35 4.57 -6.27
CA ASP A 125 1.82 3.37 -6.97
C ASP A 125 1.05 2.13 -6.51
N ILE A 126 0.78 2.05 -5.20
CA ILE A 126 -0.01 0.98 -4.59
C ILE A 126 -0.94 1.58 -3.55
N TYR A 127 -2.20 1.13 -3.55
CA TYR A 127 -3.21 1.56 -2.59
C TYR A 127 -4.09 0.40 -2.15
N THR A 128 -4.38 0.30 -0.86
CA THR A 128 -5.36 -0.66 -0.35
C THR A 128 -6.46 0.04 0.43
N GLY A 129 -7.67 -0.53 0.41
CA GLY A 129 -8.79 0.00 1.17
C GLY A 129 -9.65 -1.10 1.78
N ALA A 130 -10.17 -0.89 3.00
CA ALA A 130 -11.07 -1.83 3.65
C ALA A 130 -12.53 -1.52 3.30
N CYS A 131 -13.20 -2.48 2.66
CA CYS A 131 -14.64 -2.36 2.39
C CYS A 131 -15.49 -2.75 3.61
N HIS A 132 -14.94 -3.56 4.52
CA HIS A 132 -15.65 -4.04 5.72
C HIS A 132 -15.64 -3.07 6.91
N LYS A 133 -15.07 -1.88 6.75
CA LYS A 133 -15.11 -0.80 7.75
C LYS A 133 -16.28 0.15 7.46
N TRP A 134 -16.03 1.28 6.88
CA TRP A 134 -17.03 2.33 6.66
C TRP A 134 -18.00 2.08 5.50
N LEU A 135 -17.62 1.20 4.52
CA LEU A 135 -18.55 0.72 3.49
C LEU A 135 -19.48 -0.40 3.98
N SER A 136 -19.30 -0.89 5.22
CA SER A 136 -20.14 -1.91 5.84
C SER A 136 -20.29 -3.22 5.04
N ALA A 137 -19.31 -3.56 4.20
CA ALA A 137 -19.26 -4.82 3.48
C ALA A 137 -18.93 -6.00 4.45
N PRO A 138 -19.13 -7.26 4.05
CA PRO A 138 -18.77 -8.41 4.86
C PRO A 138 -17.32 -8.37 5.36
N LYS A 139 -17.08 -8.83 6.57
CA LYS A 139 -15.76 -8.84 7.22
C LYS A 139 -14.72 -9.52 6.33
N GLY A 140 -13.56 -8.88 6.19
CA GLY A 140 -12.46 -9.35 5.35
C GLY A 140 -12.45 -8.76 3.94
N SER A 141 -13.53 -8.14 3.48
CA SER A 141 -13.57 -7.48 2.16
C SER A 141 -12.57 -6.34 2.11
N THR A 142 -11.69 -6.39 1.10
CA THR A 142 -10.67 -5.38 0.85
C THR A 142 -10.32 -5.35 -0.63
N PHE A 143 -9.77 -4.26 -1.11
CA PHE A 143 -9.19 -4.19 -2.45
C PHE A 143 -7.72 -3.81 -2.38
N LEU A 144 -6.99 -4.17 -3.40
CA LEU A 144 -5.62 -3.78 -3.66
C LEU A 144 -5.57 -3.16 -5.06
N TYR A 145 -5.18 -1.90 -5.13
CA TYR A 145 -4.84 -1.21 -6.36
C TYR A 145 -3.33 -1.22 -6.53
N VAL A 146 -2.87 -1.56 -7.72
CA VAL A 146 -1.46 -1.52 -8.12
C VAL A 146 -1.40 -0.86 -9.49
N GLN A 147 -0.55 0.12 -9.66
CA GLN A 147 -0.29 0.72 -10.98
C GLN A 147 0.14 -0.36 -11.97
N ARG A 148 -0.27 -0.19 -13.22
CA ARG A 148 -0.11 -1.22 -14.25
C ARG A 148 1.33 -1.70 -14.42
N GLU A 149 2.26 -0.77 -14.36
CA GLU A 149 3.69 -1.00 -14.54
C GLU A 149 4.31 -1.82 -13.38
N LEU A 150 3.65 -1.85 -12.24
CA LEU A 150 4.10 -2.61 -11.07
C LEU A 150 3.37 -3.94 -10.88
N GLN A 151 2.34 -4.24 -11.68
CA GLN A 151 1.55 -5.47 -11.50
C GLN A 151 2.36 -6.73 -11.73
N GLU A 152 3.31 -6.71 -12.67
CA GLU A 152 4.19 -7.85 -12.97
C GLU A 152 5.11 -8.23 -11.80
N PHE A 153 5.39 -7.27 -10.90
CA PHE A 153 6.23 -7.50 -9.72
C PHE A 153 5.45 -8.07 -8.54
N ILE A 154 4.11 -8.07 -8.61
CA ILE A 154 3.28 -8.57 -7.51
C ILE A 154 3.06 -10.07 -7.67
N SER A 155 3.70 -10.84 -6.80
CA SER A 155 3.50 -12.27 -6.72
C SER A 155 2.22 -12.61 -5.93
N PRO A 156 1.39 -13.55 -6.40
CA PRO A 156 0.20 -13.93 -5.66
C PRO A 156 0.58 -14.58 -4.33
N LEU A 157 -0.11 -14.21 -3.26
CA LEU A 157 0.08 -14.82 -1.94
C LEU A 157 -0.40 -16.29 -1.92
N ILE A 158 -1.44 -16.57 -2.69
CA ILE A 158 -2.05 -17.89 -2.84
C ILE A 158 -2.11 -18.21 -4.32
N VAL A 159 -1.55 -19.35 -4.71
CA VAL A 159 -1.57 -19.86 -6.08
C VAL A 159 -2.72 -20.85 -6.22
N SER A 160 -3.49 -20.76 -7.31
CA SER A 160 -4.60 -21.63 -7.62
C SER A 160 -4.65 -21.89 -9.14
N TRP A 161 -5.73 -22.49 -9.60
CA TRP A 161 -5.95 -22.97 -10.98
C TRP A 161 -5.60 -21.98 -12.11
N GLY A 162 -5.69 -20.68 -11.89
CA GLY A 162 -5.35 -19.68 -12.90
C GLY A 162 -3.87 -19.40 -13.06
N ASN A 163 -3.00 -20.03 -12.26
CA ASN A 163 -1.57 -19.72 -12.27
C ASN A 163 -0.77 -20.53 -13.33
N ASP A 164 -1.35 -21.59 -13.86
CA ASP A 164 -0.75 -22.44 -14.89
C ASP A 164 -1.12 -22.01 -16.31
N VAL A 165 -1.90 -20.95 -16.45
CA VAL A 165 -2.33 -20.43 -17.74
C VAL A 165 -1.32 -19.37 -18.18
N ASP A 166 -0.87 -19.46 -19.44
CA ASP A 166 -0.11 -18.44 -20.14
C ASP A 166 -0.56 -17.03 -19.68
N PRO A 167 0.36 -16.14 -19.24
CA PRO A 167 0.05 -14.80 -18.78
C PRO A 167 -0.52 -13.86 -19.87
N SER A 168 -1.02 -14.41 -20.97
CA SER A 168 -1.91 -13.69 -21.87
C SER A 168 -3.03 -13.03 -21.06
N PRO A 169 -3.41 -11.77 -21.38
CA PRO A 169 -4.32 -10.98 -20.56
C PRO A 169 -5.53 -11.83 -20.20
N ILE A 170 -5.90 -11.82 -18.92
CA ILE A 170 -7.09 -12.51 -18.42
C ILE A 170 -8.23 -12.17 -19.37
N GLN A 171 -8.48 -13.03 -20.33
CA GLN A 171 -9.70 -12.99 -21.08
C GLN A 171 -10.76 -13.32 -20.05
N PHE A 172 -11.68 -12.39 -19.83
CA PHE A 172 -12.91 -12.69 -19.09
C PHE A 172 -13.52 -13.90 -19.77
N ILE A 173 -13.32 -15.08 -19.17
CA ILE A 173 -13.96 -16.30 -19.61
C ILE A 173 -15.45 -16.02 -19.41
N ASN A 174 -16.20 -15.86 -20.48
CA ASN A 174 -17.64 -15.73 -20.36
C ASN A 174 -18.20 -17.00 -19.73
N GLU A 175 -19.39 -16.94 -19.15
CA GLU A 175 -20.00 -18.05 -18.41
C GLU A 175 -20.06 -19.36 -19.23
N ASN A 176 -20.01 -19.29 -20.55
CA ASN A 176 -20.02 -20.44 -21.47
C ASN A 176 -18.66 -21.13 -21.63
N GLN A 177 -17.57 -20.50 -21.18
CA GLN A 177 -16.21 -21.04 -21.28
C GLN A 177 -15.69 -21.58 -19.93
N TYR A 178 -16.44 -21.37 -18.85
CA TYR A 178 -16.10 -21.94 -17.55
C TYR A 178 -16.42 -23.45 -17.55
N GLN A 179 -15.39 -24.25 -17.78
CA GLN A 179 -15.46 -25.72 -17.66
C GLN A 179 -14.99 -26.21 -16.30
N GLY A 180 -15.06 -25.38 -15.28
CA GLY A 180 -14.81 -25.81 -13.91
C GLY A 180 -15.85 -26.84 -13.49
N THR A 181 -15.40 -27.93 -12.90
CA THR A 181 -16.25 -28.99 -12.38
C THR A 181 -17.34 -28.40 -11.51
N ARG A 182 -18.59 -28.58 -11.93
CA ARG A 182 -19.76 -28.39 -11.09
C ARG A 182 -19.97 -29.73 -10.36
N ASP A 183 -19.19 -29.98 -9.34
CA ASP A 183 -19.42 -31.07 -8.39
C ASP A 183 -19.59 -30.48 -6.99
#